data_b956f87ce4f759687696503323443739
#
_entry.id   b956f87ce4f759687696503323443739
#
_cell.length_a   1.000
_cell.length_b   1.000
_cell.length_c   1.000
_cell.angle_alpha   90.00
_cell.angle_beta   90.00
_cell.angle_gamma   90.00
#
_symmetry.space_group_name_H-M   'P 1'
#
loop_
_entity.id
_entity.type
_entity.pdbx_description
1 polymer ?
#
loop_
_entity_poly.entity_id
_entity_poly.type
_entity_poly.pdbx_seq_one_letter_code
_entity_poly.pdbx_strand_id
1 'polypeptide(L)'
;LSWVKNDDRISSALLGWQGGMEGGLAMAELLTGKGNPSGKLADTFAADVNDYPSTANFHESFDYVNYTEDIYVGYRYFETLPGAQEKVIYPFGYGLSYTTFDLDTTAMWETESAVFAEVQVTNTGDFAGKEVVQIYYEAPQGFLKKPARQLAAFAKTRLLQPGETQQIRLSFAKADMASYDDLGKIQKSAYILEKGTYKFYIGTSVRDTEEGIQAMELTENVITKQLTAHLVPTSLKERMLSDGSFEELPQSACNDMNECVFEKMEPGTEEGLTPAVRSCARGALFDNYGRKQFIDVAEGRLSLDDFMAQLSDDDLLHLLGGQPNVGVSNTFGFGNLPDYGVPSIMTADGPAGLRISGECSMNTTAW
;
A
#
# COMPACT_ATOMS: atom_id res chain seq x y z
N LEU A 1 -14.92 10.42 -15.44
CA LEU A 1 -14.09 11.10 -16.46
C LEU A 1 -14.40 10.70 -17.91
N SER A 2 -15.36 9.79 -18.15
CA SER A 2 -15.77 9.37 -19.51
C SER A 2 -16.15 10.55 -20.43
N TRP A 3 -16.79 11.56 -19.87
CA TRP A 3 -17.14 12.80 -20.59
C TRP A 3 -15.91 13.57 -21.14
N VAL A 4 -14.75 13.49 -20.45
CA VAL A 4 -13.49 14.09 -20.93
C VAL A 4 -13.04 13.43 -22.23
N LYS A 5 -13.11 12.10 -22.29
CA LYS A 5 -12.67 11.33 -23.47
C LYS A 5 -13.65 11.42 -24.63
N ASN A 6 -14.93 11.63 -24.33
CA ASN A 6 -16.02 11.56 -25.32
C ASN A 6 -16.45 12.94 -25.88
N ASP A 7 -15.81 14.03 -25.47
CA ASP A 7 -16.11 15.38 -25.98
C ASP A 7 -14.91 15.95 -26.73
N ASP A 8 -14.98 15.96 -28.05
CA ASP A 8 -13.90 16.43 -28.95
C ASP A 8 -13.50 17.89 -28.74
N ARG A 9 -14.30 18.67 -27.97
CA ARG A 9 -13.96 20.03 -27.60
C ARG A 9 -12.96 20.13 -26.46
N ILE A 10 -12.71 19.02 -25.76
CA ILE A 10 -11.77 18.93 -24.65
C ILE A 10 -10.43 18.41 -25.18
N SER A 11 -9.46 19.30 -25.30
CA SER A 11 -8.13 18.96 -25.84
C SER A 11 -7.23 18.32 -24.79
N SER A 12 -7.41 18.64 -23.51
CA SER A 12 -6.59 18.12 -22.40
C SER A 12 -7.33 18.22 -21.08
N ALA A 13 -6.92 17.44 -20.11
CA ALA A 13 -7.40 17.48 -18.74
C ALA A 13 -6.23 17.39 -17.76
N LEU A 14 -6.25 18.24 -16.74
CA LEU A 14 -5.27 18.24 -15.67
C LEU A 14 -5.98 17.89 -14.35
N LEU A 15 -5.56 16.79 -13.73
CA LEU A 15 -6.06 16.36 -12.42
C LEU A 15 -5.19 16.99 -11.33
N GLY A 16 -5.72 18.00 -10.67
CA GLY A 16 -4.97 18.77 -9.67
C GLY A 16 -4.95 18.20 -8.27
N TRP A 17 -5.78 17.19 -7.98
CA TRP A 17 -5.93 16.59 -6.64
C TRP A 17 -6.09 17.65 -5.55
N GLN A 18 -5.56 17.42 -4.36
CA GLN A 18 -5.54 18.37 -3.24
C GLN A 18 -4.21 19.12 -3.23
N GLY A 19 -4.23 20.38 -3.60
CA GLY A 19 -3.01 21.16 -3.90
C GLY A 19 -2.31 21.82 -2.72
N GLY A 20 -2.85 21.84 -1.53
CA GLY A 20 -2.26 22.52 -0.38
C GLY A 20 -2.20 24.05 -0.53
N MET A 21 -1.35 24.73 0.25
CA MET A 21 -1.25 26.19 0.31
C MET A 21 -0.86 26.82 -1.03
N GLU A 22 0.09 26.23 -1.72
CA GLU A 22 0.63 26.71 -3.00
C GLU A 22 -0.08 26.09 -4.22
N GLY A 23 -1.17 25.36 -4.00
CA GLY A 23 -1.89 24.63 -5.06
C GLY A 23 -2.32 25.49 -6.22
N GLY A 24 -2.82 26.71 -5.95
CA GLY A 24 -3.21 27.66 -6.99
C GLY A 24 -2.03 28.12 -7.84
N LEU A 25 -0.88 28.39 -7.22
CA LEU A 25 0.35 28.78 -7.91
C LEU A 25 0.90 27.60 -8.74
N ALA A 26 0.95 26.41 -8.17
CA ALA A 26 1.39 25.19 -8.87
C ALA A 26 0.53 24.92 -10.11
N MET A 27 -0.80 25.02 -10.00
CA MET A 27 -1.69 24.87 -11.15
C MET A 27 -1.47 25.93 -12.21
N ALA A 28 -1.27 27.19 -11.83
CA ALA A 28 -0.98 28.27 -12.77
C ALA A 28 0.36 28.04 -13.49
N GLU A 29 1.38 27.56 -12.80
CA GLU A 29 2.68 27.23 -13.41
C GLU A 29 2.58 26.07 -14.41
N LEU A 30 1.82 25.02 -14.08
CA LEU A 30 1.56 23.92 -15.01
C LEU A 30 0.79 24.42 -16.24
N LEU A 31 -0.31 25.16 -16.07
CA LEU A 31 -1.13 25.66 -17.17
C LEU A 31 -0.40 26.66 -18.08
N THR A 32 0.58 27.37 -17.57
CA THR A 32 1.38 28.35 -18.33
C THR A 32 2.67 27.76 -18.89
N GLY A 33 2.96 26.47 -18.64
CA GLY A 33 4.16 25.81 -19.10
C GLY A 33 5.44 26.16 -18.34
N LYS A 34 5.35 26.88 -17.22
CA LYS A 34 6.51 27.11 -16.33
C LYS A 34 6.93 25.85 -15.60
N GLY A 35 5.95 25.00 -15.25
CA GLY A 35 6.14 23.67 -14.72
C GLY A 35 5.75 22.61 -15.74
N ASN A 36 6.34 21.43 -15.64
CA ASN A 36 5.98 20.28 -16.47
C ASN A 36 5.35 19.20 -15.58
N PRO A 37 4.11 18.74 -15.88
CA PRO A 37 3.48 17.70 -15.09
C PRO A 37 4.27 16.39 -15.20
N SER A 38 4.37 15.66 -14.09
CA SER A 38 5.08 14.38 -14.01
C SER A 38 4.41 13.41 -13.05
N GLY A 39 3.15 13.70 -12.69
CA GLY A 39 2.34 12.82 -11.87
C GLY A 39 1.84 11.63 -12.66
N LYS A 40 1.74 10.48 -12.01
CA LYS A 40 1.14 9.27 -12.56
C LYS A 40 -0.09 8.89 -11.74
N LEU A 41 -1.11 8.34 -12.40
CA LEU A 41 -2.31 7.88 -11.72
C LEU A 41 -1.98 6.71 -10.79
N ALA A 42 -2.33 6.85 -9.53
CA ALA A 42 -2.23 5.78 -8.53
C ALA A 42 -3.47 4.87 -8.53
N ASP A 43 -4.37 5.05 -9.49
CA ASP A 43 -5.59 4.29 -9.65
C ASP A 43 -5.95 4.11 -11.12
N THR A 44 -6.90 3.20 -11.40
CA THR A 44 -7.46 2.98 -12.74
C THR A 44 -8.77 3.72 -12.87
N PHE A 45 -8.95 4.50 -13.92
CA PHE A 45 -10.23 5.13 -14.23
C PHE A 45 -11.00 4.31 -15.27
N ALA A 46 -12.10 3.69 -14.83
CA ALA A 46 -13.04 3.03 -15.72
C ALA A 46 -14.07 4.01 -16.32
N ALA A 47 -14.79 3.57 -17.34
CA ALA A 47 -15.77 4.36 -18.04
C ALA A 47 -17.00 4.64 -17.16
N ASP A 48 -17.41 3.67 -16.35
CA ASP A 48 -18.55 3.76 -15.45
C ASP A 48 -18.18 3.22 -14.06
N VAL A 49 -18.84 3.73 -13.02
CA VAL A 49 -18.67 3.23 -11.65
C VAL A 49 -19.08 1.76 -11.52
N ASN A 50 -20.04 1.30 -12.33
CA ASN A 50 -20.48 -0.08 -12.36
C ASN A 50 -19.49 -1.04 -13.03
N ASP A 51 -18.42 -0.52 -13.61
CA ASP A 51 -17.35 -1.35 -14.17
C ASP A 51 -16.38 -1.87 -13.10
N TYR A 52 -16.43 -1.30 -11.89
CA TYR A 52 -15.63 -1.79 -10.76
C TYR A 52 -16.34 -2.96 -10.07
N PRO A 53 -15.63 -4.05 -9.76
CA PRO A 53 -16.25 -5.26 -9.21
C PRO A 53 -16.95 -5.04 -7.87
N SER A 54 -16.41 -4.16 -7.03
CA SER A 54 -16.96 -3.85 -5.71
C SER A 54 -18.27 -3.05 -5.74
N THR A 55 -18.64 -2.42 -6.85
CA THR A 55 -19.84 -1.57 -6.91
C THR A 55 -21.12 -2.37 -6.67
N ALA A 56 -21.14 -3.63 -7.06
CA ALA A 56 -22.34 -4.48 -6.95
C ALA A 56 -22.71 -4.80 -5.49
N ASN A 57 -21.74 -4.87 -4.60
CA ASN A 57 -21.93 -5.26 -3.20
C ASN A 57 -21.46 -4.22 -2.16
N PHE A 58 -21.13 -3.02 -2.60
CA PHE A 58 -20.61 -1.94 -1.73
C PHE A 58 -21.57 -1.56 -0.58
N HIS A 59 -22.87 -1.70 -0.75
CA HIS A 59 -23.90 -1.42 0.24
C HIS A 59 -24.86 -2.60 0.43
N GLU A 60 -24.37 -3.83 0.38
CA GLU A 60 -25.23 -5.00 0.47
C GLU A 60 -25.85 -5.19 1.86
N SER A 61 -25.22 -4.69 2.92
CA SER A 61 -25.70 -4.79 4.31
C SER A 61 -25.29 -3.55 5.12
N PHE A 62 -26.03 -3.32 6.23
CA PHE A 62 -25.63 -2.37 7.27
C PHE A 62 -24.59 -2.93 8.25
N ASP A 63 -24.47 -4.24 8.34
CA ASP A 63 -23.67 -4.93 9.35
C ASP A 63 -22.34 -5.46 8.81
N TYR A 64 -22.23 -5.66 7.51
CA TYR A 64 -21.03 -6.20 6.87
C TYR A 64 -20.87 -5.73 5.41
N VAL A 65 -19.66 -5.84 4.90
CA VAL A 65 -19.32 -5.72 3.48
C VAL A 65 -18.48 -6.93 3.10
N ASN A 66 -18.84 -7.61 2.01
CA ASN A 66 -18.09 -8.72 1.46
C ASN A 66 -17.18 -8.25 0.32
N TYR A 67 -15.88 -8.46 0.45
CA TYR A 67 -14.89 -8.18 -0.59
C TYR A 67 -14.75 -9.40 -1.52
N THR A 68 -15.80 -9.66 -2.29
CA THR A 68 -15.85 -10.84 -3.19
C THR A 68 -14.83 -10.76 -4.33
N GLU A 69 -14.39 -9.56 -4.68
CA GLU A 69 -13.34 -9.32 -5.65
C GLU A 69 -11.94 -9.75 -5.18
N ASP A 70 -11.76 -9.97 -3.87
CA ASP A 70 -10.52 -10.45 -3.24
C ASP A 70 -9.31 -9.60 -3.67
N ILE A 71 -8.28 -10.22 -4.26
CA ILE A 71 -7.06 -9.53 -4.71
C ILE A 71 -7.24 -8.76 -6.03
N TYR A 72 -8.38 -8.94 -6.73
CA TYR A 72 -8.64 -8.30 -8.02
C TYR A 72 -9.24 -6.91 -7.84
N VAL A 73 -8.43 -5.97 -7.35
CA VAL A 73 -8.80 -4.58 -7.09
C VAL A 73 -8.03 -3.65 -8.04
N GLY A 74 -8.69 -2.61 -8.55
CA GLY A 74 -8.08 -1.62 -9.42
C GLY A 74 -7.46 -2.25 -10.66
N TYR A 75 -6.22 -1.88 -11.03
CA TYR A 75 -5.56 -2.42 -12.21
C TYR A 75 -5.39 -3.94 -12.17
N ARG A 76 -5.29 -4.58 -10.99
CA ARG A 76 -5.22 -6.04 -10.89
C ARG A 76 -6.49 -6.71 -11.42
N TYR A 77 -7.65 -6.09 -11.22
CA TYR A 77 -8.90 -6.51 -11.85
C TYR A 77 -8.88 -6.23 -13.34
N PHE A 78 -8.68 -4.96 -13.72
CA PHE A 78 -8.83 -4.51 -15.11
C PHE A 78 -7.82 -5.13 -16.08
N GLU A 79 -6.61 -5.45 -15.63
CA GLU A 79 -5.59 -6.09 -16.47
C GLU A 79 -5.68 -7.63 -16.48
N THR A 80 -6.50 -8.22 -15.60
CA THR A 80 -6.59 -9.69 -15.45
C THR A 80 -7.87 -10.27 -16.02
N LEU A 81 -9.02 -9.67 -15.69
CA LEU A 81 -10.32 -10.27 -16.01
C LEU A 81 -10.66 -10.11 -17.50
N PRO A 82 -11.20 -11.15 -18.15
CA PRO A 82 -11.59 -11.08 -19.55
C PRO A 82 -12.57 -9.93 -19.83
N GLY A 83 -12.26 -9.10 -20.82
CA GLY A 83 -13.08 -7.94 -21.22
C GLY A 83 -13.02 -6.72 -20.30
N ALA A 84 -12.36 -6.80 -19.14
CA ALA A 84 -12.26 -5.68 -18.22
C ALA A 84 -11.35 -4.55 -18.76
N GLN A 85 -10.33 -4.89 -19.54
CA GLN A 85 -9.41 -3.92 -20.14
C GLN A 85 -10.11 -2.90 -21.03
N GLU A 86 -11.16 -3.29 -21.71
CA GLU A 86 -11.91 -2.42 -22.65
C GLU A 86 -12.68 -1.32 -21.92
N LYS A 87 -12.95 -1.51 -20.64
CA LYS A 87 -13.69 -0.59 -19.79
C LYS A 87 -12.82 0.55 -19.23
N VAL A 88 -11.51 0.47 -19.38
CA VAL A 88 -10.55 1.44 -18.83
C VAL A 88 -10.41 2.66 -19.72
N ILE A 89 -10.58 3.85 -19.13
CA ILE A 89 -10.31 5.12 -19.81
C ILE A 89 -8.84 5.50 -19.63
N TYR A 90 -8.37 5.49 -18.39
CA TYR A 90 -6.99 5.79 -18.03
C TYR A 90 -6.45 4.69 -17.13
N PRO A 91 -5.40 3.97 -17.54
CA PRO A 91 -4.84 2.88 -16.78
C PRO A 91 -4.04 3.36 -15.57
N PHE A 92 -3.79 2.48 -14.62
CA PHE A 92 -2.87 2.69 -13.51
C PHE A 92 -1.47 3.09 -14.03
N GLY A 93 -0.86 4.08 -13.39
CA GLY A 93 0.44 4.60 -13.77
C GLY A 93 0.42 5.59 -14.93
N TYR A 94 -0.72 5.82 -15.58
CA TYR A 94 -0.83 6.76 -16.71
C TYR A 94 -0.60 8.20 -16.26
N GLY A 95 0.05 8.98 -17.10
CA GLY A 95 0.23 10.42 -16.95
C GLY A 95 1.08 10.97 -18.07
N LEU A 96 0.65 12.10 -18.64
CA LEU A 96 1.33 12.78 -19.72
C LEU A 96 2.32 13.84 -19.19
N SER A 97 3.26 14.19 -20.02
CA SER A 97 4.23 15.26 -19.82
C SER A 97 4.21 16.21 -21.02
N TYR A 98 4.76 17.41 -20.86
CA TYR A 98 4.98 18.35 -21.98
C TYR A 98 6.26 18.00 -22.77
N THR A 99 6.98 16.97 -22.35
CA THR A 99 8.15 16.42 -23.04
C THR A 99 7.99 14.91 -23.21
N THR A 100 8.89 14.29 -23.94
CA THR A 100 8.90 12.85 -24.18
C THR A 100 10.15 12.22 -23.58
N PHE A 101 10.06 10.95 -23.23
CA PHE A 101 11.16 10.19 -22.64
C PHE A 101 11.32 8.87 -23.38
N ASP A 102 12.56 8.44 -23.49
CA ASP A 102 12.94 7.11 -23.93
C ASP A 102 13.48 6.32 -22.75
N LEU A 103 13.06 5.07 -22.61
CA LEU A 103 13.48 4.15 -21.56
C LEU A 103 14.20 2.96 -22.19
N ASP A 104 15.42 2.71 -21.74
CA ASP A 104 16.21 1.54 -22.15
C ASP A 104 16.63 0.73 -20.93
N THR A 105 16.22 -0.54 -20.88
CA THR A 105 16.63 -1.45 -19.81
C THR A 105 18.03 -1.99 -20.08
N THR A 106 19.02 -1.39 -19.44
CA THR A 106 20.44 -1.69 -19.68
C THR A 106 20.94 -2.92 -18.96
N ALA A 107 20.34 -3.28 -17.81
CA ALA A 107 20.68 -4.49 -17.06
C ALA A 107 19.52 -4.97 -16.19
N MET A 108 19.42 -6.28 -16.04
CA MET A 108 18.63 -6.94 -15.00
C MET A 108 19.43 -8.11 -14.43
N TRP A 109 19.31 -8.32 -13.15
CA TRP A 109 19.89 -9.48 -12.47
C TRP A 109 19.12 -9.79 -11.18
N GLU A 110 19.38 -10.97 -10.66
CA GLU A 110 18.83 -11.42 -9.38
C GLU A 110 19.92 -11.87 -8.41
N THR A 111 19.59 -11.77 -7.15
CA THR A 111 20.33 -12.41 -6.05
C THR A 111 19.44 -13.49 -5.44
N GLU A 112 19.88 -14.10 -4.36
CA GLU A 112 19.07 -15.06 -3.61
C GLU A 112 17.73 -14.44 -3.15
N SER A 113 17.74 -13.17 -2.70
CA SER A 113 16.62 -12.53 -2.03
C SER A 113 15.93 -11.41 -2.84
N ALA A 114 16.55 -10.88 -3.90
CA ALA A 114 16.05 -9.70 -4.60
C ALA A 114 16.27 -9.75 -6.11
N VAL A 115 15.46 -8.97 -6.83
CA VAL A 115 15.60 -8.66 -8.25
C VAL A 115 16.00 -7.20 -8.40
N PHE A 116 16.88 -6.92 -9.37
CA PHE A 116 17.40 -5.60 -9.68
C PHE A 116 17.20 -5.30 -11.15
N ALA A 117 16.98 -4.02 -11.46
CA ALA A 117 16.97 -3.51 -12.82
C ALA A 117 17.71 -2.17 -12.88
N GLU A 118 18.43 -1.94 -13.97
CA GLU A 118 18.99 -0.64 -14.32
C GLU A 118 18.34 -0.16 -15.61
N VAL A 119 17.77 1.03 -15.54
CA VAL A 119 17.03 1.64 -16.64
C VAL A 119 17.63 3.01 -16.94
N GLN A 120 18.03 3.21 -18.17
CA GLN A 120 18.45 4.50 -18.68
C GLN A 120 17.23 5.27 -19.17
N VAL A 121 17.01 6.47 -18.64
CA VAL A 121 15.92 7.36 -19.04
C VAL A 121 16.51 8.59 -19.70
N THR A 122 16.12 8.85 -20.95
CA THR A 122 16.57 10.01 -21.72
C THR A 122 15.38 10.91 -22.00
N ASN A 123 15.52 12.21 -21.70
CA ASN A 123 14.53 13.20 -22.14
C ASN A 123 14.75 13.47 -23.63
N THR A 124 13.84 12.99 -24.47
CA THR A 124 13.92 13.09 -25.95
C THR A 124 13.11 14.27 -26.51
N GLY A 125 12.39 15.01 -25.66
CA GLY A 125 11.59 16.15 -26.10
C GLY A 125 12.28 17.49 -25.83
N ASP A 126 11.52 18.56 -25.99
CA ASP A 126 12.04 19.94 -26.03
C ASP A 126 11.97 20.67 -24.67
N PHE A 127 11.34 20.09 -23.66
CA PHE A 127 11.14 20.70 -22.36
C PHE A 127 11.80 19.90 -21.24
N ALA A 128 12.27 20.59 -20.21
CA ALA A 128 12.74 19.93 -19.01
C ALA A 128 11.57 19.20 -18.30
N GLY A 129 11.81 17.96 -17.87
CA GLY A 129 10.77 17.13 -17.27
C GLY A 129 11.31 16.00 -16.41
N LYS A 130 10.38 15.32 -15.75
CA LYS A 130 10.65 14.11 -14.95
C LYS A 130 9.78 12.98 -15.44
N GLU A 131 10.29 11.76 -15.38
CA GLU A 131 9.53 10.55 -15.69
C GLU A 131 9.58 9.57 -14.53
N VAL A 132 8.55 8.69 -14.44
CA VAL A 132 8.46 7.63 -13.44
C VAL A 132 8.64 6.28 -14.13
N VAL A 133 9.73 5.61 -13.81
CA VAL A 133 9.97 4.22 -14.23
C VAL A 133 9.21 3.29 -13.28
N GLN A 134 8.46 2.35 -13.82
CA GLN A 134 7.66 1.38 -13.08
C GLN A 134 8.07 -0.03 -13.52
N ILE A 135 8.25 -0.95 -12.56
CA ILE A 135 8.49 -2.37 -12.82
C ILE A 135 7.26 -3.15 -12.35
N TYR A 136 6.71 -3.93 -13.24
CA TYR A 136 5.64 -4.87 -12.96
C TYR A 136 6.15 -6.30 -13.10
N TYR A 137 5.52 -7.23 -12.39
CA TYR A 137 5.75 -8.64 -12.59
C TYR A 137 4.47 -9.37 -12.95
N GLU A 138 4.64 -10.47 -13.68
CA GLU A 138 3.66 -11.50 -13.95
C GLU A 138 4.14 -12.78 -13.31
N ALA A 139 3.39 -13.29 -12.33
CA ALA A 139 3.68 -14.55 -11.67
C ALA A 139 3.05 -15.73 -12.42
N PRO A 140 3.62 -16.94 -12.33
CA PRO A 140 3.05 -18.13 -12.96
C PRO A 140 1.67 -18.43 -12.39
N GLN A 141 0.71 -18.76 -13.25
CA GLN A 141 -0.63 -19.19 -12.87
C GLN A 141 -0.60 -20.66 -12.45
N GLY A 142 -0.54 -20.91 -11.15
CA GLY A 142 -0.50 -22.24 -10.57
C GLY A 142 -1.78 -22.60 -9.82
N PHE A 143 -1.62 -23.19 -8.65
CA PHE A 143 -2.75 -23.49 -7.74
C PHE A 143 -3.38 -22.23 -7.17
N LEU A 144 -2.53 -21.26 -6.83
CA LEU A 144 -2.97 -19.94 -6.38
C LEU A 144 -3.14 -19.05 -7.61
N LYS A 145 -4.36 -18.55 -7.80
CA LYS A 145 -4.65 -17.63 -8.90
C LYS A 145 -4.12 -16.23 -8.58
N LYS A 146 -3.61 -15.55 -9.58
CA LYS A 146 -2.89 -14.30 -9.41
C LYS A 146 -3.31 -13.26 -10.45
N PRO A 147 -3.19 -11.96 -10.15
CA PRO A 147 -3.33 -10.92 -11.14
C PRO A 147 -2.29 -11.07 -12.27
N ALA A 148 -2.69 -10.71 -13.48
CA ALA A 148 -1.80 -10.73 -14.65
C ALA A 148 -0.61 -9.77 -14.51
N ARG A 149 -0.80 -8.68 -13.76
CA ARG A 149 0.22 -7.66 -13.52
C ARG A 149 0.18 -7.17 -12.08
N GLN A 150 1.37 -7.02 -11.48
CA GLN A 150 1.52 -6.43 -10.14
C GLN A 150 2.75 -5.51 -10.14
N LEU A 151 2.60 -4.31 -9.57
CA LEU A 151 3.70 -3.35 -9.42
C LEU A 151 4.70 -3.90 -8.40
N ALA A 152 5.96 -4.00 -8.81
CA ALA A 152 7.05 -4.46 -7.95
C ALA A 152 7.88 -3.30 -7.38
N ALA A 153 8.21 -2.33 -8.23
CA ALA A 153 9.00 -1.16 -7.85
C ALA A 153 8.72 0.02 -8.77
N PHE A 154 9.01 1.21 -8.30
CA PHE A 154 9.01 2.42 -9.11
C PHE A 154 10.03 3.43 -8.59
N ALA A 155 10.50 4.30 -9.50
CA ALA A 155 11.31 5.44 -9.13
C ALA A 155 11.10 6.59 -10.12
N LYS A 156 11.27 7.81 -9.63
CA LYS A 156 11.13 9.03 -10.43
C LYS A 156 12.49 9.63 -10.71
N THR A 157 12.72 10.09 -11.94
CA THR A 157 13.93 10.81 -12.32
C THR A 157 14.06 12.14 -11.59
N ARG A 158 15.28 12.66 -11.49
CA ARG A 158 15.47 14.08 -11.31
C ARG A 158 14.90 14.88 -12.50
N LEU A 159 14.90 16.19 -12.42
CA LEU A 159 14.56 17.01 -13.59
C LEU A 159 15.64 16.84 -14.67
N LEU A 160 15.22 16.32 -15.83
CA LEU A 160 16.10 16.12 -17.00
C LEU A 160 15.87 17.24 -18.00
N GLN A 161 16.97 17.89 -18.42
CA GLN A 161 16.94 18.83 -19.53
C GLN A 161 16.75 18.07 -20.88
N PRO A 162 16.35 18.74 -21.97
CA PRO A 162 16.33 18.15 -23.31
C PRO A 162 17.66 17.47 -23.65
N GLY A 163 17.61 16.22 -24.10
CA GLY A 163 18.76 15.39 -24.40
C GLY A 163 19.51 14.82 -23.19
N GLU A 164 19.11 15.17 -21.98
CA GLU A 164 19.77 14.67 -20.76
C GLU A 164 19.32 13.25 -20.42
N THR A 165 20.25 12.46 -19.92
CA THR A 165 20.04 11.06 -19.54
C THR A 165 20.32 10.85 -18.06
N GLN A 166 19.57 9.96 -17.43
CA GLN A 166 19.82 9.46 -16.09
C GLN A 166 19.69 7.95 -16.05
N GLN A 167 20.60 7.29 -15.35
CA GLN A 167 20.44 5.89 -15.00
C GLN A 167 19.70 5.77 -13.67
N ILE A 168 18.65 4.95 -13.64
CA ILE A 168 17.86 4.61 -12.46
C ILE A 168 18.11 3.16 -12.13
N ARG A 169 18.41 2.88 -10.87
CA ARG A 169 18.48 1.53 -10.34
C ARG A 169 17.27 1.26 -9.46
N LEU A 170 16.57 0.20 -9.75
CA LEU A 170 15.40 -0.29 -9.03
C LEU A 170 15.69 -1.65 -8.43
N SER A 171 15.09 -1.97 -7.30
CA SER A 171 15.14 -3.29 -6.69
C SER A 171 13.90 -3.58 -5.87
N PHE A 172 13.55 -4.86 -5.74
CA PHE A 172 12.47 -5.35 -4.90
C PHE A 172 12.80 -6.76 -4.38
N ALA A 173 12.25 -7.11 -3.24
CA ALA A 173 12.47 -8.42 -2.65
C ALA A 173 11.68 -9.50 -3.41
N LYS A 174 12.26 -10.67 -3.62
CA LYS A 174 11.54 -11.82 -4.20
C LYS A 174 10.34 -12.22 -3.36
N ALA A 175 10.47 -12.12 -2.04
CA ALA A 175 9.39 -12.43 -1.11
C ALA A 175 8.13 -11.56 -1.31
N ASP A 176 8.28 -10.33 -1.85
CA ASP A 176 7.14 -9.43 -2.11
C ASP A 176 6.25 -9.92 -3.26
N MET A 177 6.74 -10.86 -4.08
CA MET A 177 5.96 -11.50 -5.14
C MET A 177 5.18 -12.74 -4.66
N ALA A 178 5.32 -13.14 -3.40
CA ALA A 178 4.65 -14.31 -2.86
C ALA A 178 3.14 -14.09 -2.72
N SER A 179 2.37 -15.15 -2.99
CA SER A 179 0.93 -15.18 -2.80
C SER A 179 0.58 -15.90 -1.50
N TYR A 180 -0.44 -15.43 -0.80
CA TYR A 180 -0.90 -16.05 0.43
C TYR A 180 -1.86 -17.20 0.13
N ASP A 181 -1.60 -18.37 0.71
CA ASP A 181 -2.44 -19.55 0.63
C ASP A 181 -3.28 -19.71 1.91
N ASP A 182 -4.45 -19.13 1.92
CA ASP A 182 -5.37 -19.19 3.04
C ASP A 182 -6.11 -20.54 3.15
N LEU A 183 -6.35 -21.21 2.02
CA LEU A 183 -7.11 -22.47 1.96
C LEU A 183 -6.23 -23.70 2.12
N GLY A 184 -4.91 -23.59 1.97
CA GLY A 184 -3.99 -24.73 2.02
C GLY A 184 -3.97 -25.55 0.74
N LYS A 185 -4.10 -24.89 -0.42
CA LYS A 185 -3.92 -25.55 -1.73
C LYS A 185 -2.51 -26.11 -1.93
N ILE A 186 -1.54 -25.47 -1.29
CA ILE A 186 -0.12 -25.88 -1.24
C ILE A 186 0.30 -26.01 0.22
N GLN A 187 0.21 -24.91 0.97
CA GLN A 187 0.57 -24.84 2.40
C GLN A 187 -0.29 -23.80 3.09
N LYS A 188 -1.21 -24.24 3.96
CA LYS A 188 -2.17 -23.36 4.63
C LYS A 188 -1.47 -22.25 5.42
N SER A 189 -1.99 -21.04 5.31
CA SER A 189 -1.52 -19.84 6.02
C SER A 189 -0.07 -19.46 5.73
N ALA A 190 0.39 -19.72 4.52
CA ALA A 190 1.76 -19.41 4.10
C ALA A 190 1.80 -18.44 2.92
N TYR A 191 2.83 -17.60 2.88
CA TYR A 191 3.21 -16.86 1.68
C TYR A 191 4.11 -17.73 0.81
N ILE A 192 3.76 -17.90 -0.46
CA ILE A 192 4.38 -18.88 -1.35
C ILE A 192 4.73 -18.23 -2.68
N LEU A 193 5.95 -18.42 -3.10
CA LEU A 193 6.36 -18.27 -4.50
C LEU A 193 6.13 -19.62 -5.19
N GLU A 194 5.19 -19.71 -6.10
CA GLU A 194 4.96 -20.94 -6.85
C GLU A 194 6.05 -21.14 -7.91
N LYS A 195 6.37 -22.40 -8.17
CA LYS A 195 7.29 -22.77 -9.26
C LYS A 195 6.79 -22.29 -10.61
N GLY A 196 7.70 -21.90 -11.46
CA GLY A 196 7.45 -21.43 -12.82
C GLY A 196 8.20 -20.15 -13.14
N THR A 197 7.83 -19.54 -14.25
CA THR A 197 8.46 -18.34 -14.79
C THR A 197 7.79 -17.08 -14.27
N TYR A 198 8.56 -16.21 -13.64
CA TYR A 198 8.17 -14.85 -13.29
C TYR A 198 8.74 -13.90 -14.34
N LYS A 199 7.85 -13.23 -15.08
CA LYS A 199 8.23 -12.24 -16.07
C LYS A 199 8.17 -10.85 -15.49
N PHE A 200 9.04 -9.97 -15.97
CA PHE A 200 9.08 -8.57 -15.56
C PHE A 200 8.76 -7.67 -16.74
N TYR A 201 8.17 -6.52 -16.46
CA TYR A 201 7.76 -5.54 -17.44
C TYR A 201 8.13 -4.15 -16.91
N ILE A 202 8.82 -3.38 -17.75
CA ILE A 202 9.36 -2.08 -17.36
C ILE A 202 8.77 -1.03 -18.28
N GLY A 203 8.31 0.08 -17.71
CA GLY A 203 7.73 1.16 -18.51
C GLY A 203 7.23 2.32 -17.66
N THR A 204 6.30 3.08 -18.21
CA THR A 204 5.77 4.32 -17.60
C THR A 204 4.35 4.18 -17.04
N SER A 205 3.67 3.08 -17.35
CA SER A 205 2.35 2.72 -16.81
C SER A 205 2.15 1.20 -16.90
N VAL A 206 1.06 0.67 -16.36
CA VAL A 206 0.78 -0.78 -16.42
C VAL A 206 0.60 -1.30 -17.86
N ARG A 207 0.25 -0.43 -18.81
CA ARG A 207 0.04 -0.76 -20.24
C ARG A 207 1.16 -0.29 -21.16
N ASP A 208 1.88 0.71 -20.75
CA ASP A 208 3.03 1.23 -21.51
C ASP A 208 4.30 0.63 -20.92
N THR A 209 4.54 -0.65 -21.24
CA THR A 209 5.65 -1.45 -20.74
C THR A 209 6.24 -2.32 -21.84
N GLU A 210 7.53 -2.59 -21.72
CA GLU A 210 8.24 -3.63 -22.48
C GLU A 210 8.59 -4.81 -21.54
N GLU A 211 8.67 -6.02 -22.12
CA GLU A 211 9.13 -7.20 -21.37
C GLU A 211 10.62 -7.01 -21.02
N GLY A 212 10.96 -7.23 -19.75
CA GLY A 212 12.33 -7.10 -19.27
C GLY A 212 13.28 -8.14 -19.90
N ILE A 213 14.54 -7.81 -19.93
CA ILE A 213 15.60 -8.61 -20.58
C ILE A 213 15.90 -9.93 -19.84
N GLN A 214 15.33 -10.15 -18.66
CA GLN A 214 15.53 -11.35 -17.86
C GLN A 214 14.21 -11.75 -17.16
N ALA A 215 13.92 -13.04 -17.14
CA ALA A 215 12.88 -13.65 -16.31
C ALA A 215 13.54 -14.42 -15.15
N MET A 216 12.76 -14.63 -14.07
CA MET A 216 13.17 -15.48 -12.95
C MET A 216 12.46 -16.84 -13.04
N GLU A 217 13.23 -17.91 -12.92
CA GLU A 217 12.70 -19.29 -12.93
C GLU A 217 12.79 -19.94 -11.57
N LEU A 218 11.69 -20.47 -11.08
CA LEU A 218 11.64 -21.30 -9.88
C LEU A 218 11.29 -22.73 -10.25
N THR A 219 12.15 -23.67 -9.86
CA THR A 219 11.97 -25.10 -10.12
C THR A 219 11.04 -25.78 -9.12
N GLU A 220 10.85 -25.17 -7.95
CA GLU A 220 9.99 -25.67 -6.88
C GLU A 220 9.28 -24.50 -6.18
N ASN A 221 8.23 -24.82 -5.41
CA ASN A 221 7.54 -23.84 -4.60
C ASN A 221 8.40 -23.43 -3.41
N VAL A 222 8.46 -22.14 -3.11
CA VAL A 222 9.24 -21.58 -1.99
C VAL A 222 8.30 -20.95 -0.99
N ILE A 223 8.27 -21.45 0.23
CA ILE A 223 7.56 -20.83 1.35
C ILE A 223 8.43 -19.68 1.86
N THR A 224 8.00 -18.46 1.67
CA THR A 224 8.73 -17.27 2.12
C THR A 224 8.40 -16.91 3.56
N LYS A 225 7.18 -17.22 3.99
CA LYS A 225 6.73 -16.97 5.35
C LYS A 225 5.59 -17.92 5.73
N GLN A 226 5.71 -18.60 6.88
CA GLN A 226 4.63 -19.39 7.48
C GLN A 226 3.95 -18.55 8.56
N LEU A 227 2.62 -18.48 8.50
CA LEU A 227 1.77 -17.84 9.49
C LEU A 227 0.80 -18.85 10.10
N THR A 228 -0.03 -18.37 11.01
CA THR A 228 -1.22 -19.08 11.52
C THR A 228 -2.48 -18.40 10.97
N ALA A 229 -3.58 -19.17 10.83
CA ALA A 229 -4.84 -18.61 10.36
C ALA A 229 -5.50 -17.78 11.47
N HIS A 230 -5.74 -16.50 11.18
CA HIS A 230 -6.46 -15.59 12.06
C HIS A 230 -7.55 -14.87 11.27
N LEU A 231 -8.58 -14.38 11.96
CA LEU A 231 -9.61 -13.50 11.40
C LEU A 231 -10.20 -14.01 10.09
N VAL A 232 -10.51 -15.31 10.02
CA VAL A 232 -11.14 -15.92 8.85
C VAL A 232 -12.52 -15.29 8.63
N PRO A 233 -12.88 -14.85 7.42
CA PRO A 233 -14.18 -14.28 7.13
C PRO A 233 -15.32 -15.27 7.46
N THR A 234 -16.37 -14.78 8.12
CA THR A 234 -17.52 -15.61 8.49
C THR A 234 -18.73 -15.43 7.57
N SER A 235 -18.80 -14.30 6.86
CA SER A 235 -19.90 -13.97 5.94
C SER A 235 -19.53 -14.14 4.47
N LEU A 236 -18.26 -14.12 4.12
CA LEU A 236 -17.78 -14.26 2.75
C LEU A 236 -17.89 -15.72 2.30
N LYS A 237 -18.80 -15.99 1.38
CA LYS A 237 -19.10 -17.35 0.91
C LYS A 237 -18.30 -17.75 -0.32
N GLU A 238 -17.90 -16.80 -1.10
CA GLU A 238 -17.18 -17.01 -2.35
C GLU A 238 -16.26 -15.84 -2.66
N ARG A 239 -15.25 -16.06 -3.49
CA ARG A 239 -14.36 -15.04 -3.99
C ARG A 239 -14.07 -15.22 -5.47
N MET A 240 -13.75 -14.12 -6.12
CA MET A 240 -13.44 -14.07 -7.55
C MET A 240 -12.09 -14.75 -7.86
N LEU A 241 -12.03 -15.42 -9.01
CA LEU A 241 -10.80 -15.96 -9.60
C LEU A 241 -10.36 -15.16 -10.83
N SER A 242 -9.16 -15.44 -11.33
CA SER A 242 -8.54 -14.70 -12.45
C SER A 242 -9.30 -14.81 -13.78
N ASP A 243 -10.18 -15.78 -13.93
CA ASP A 243 -11.01 -15.99 -15.12
C ASP A 243 -12.43 -15.41 -14.99
N GLY A 244 -12.73 -14.78 -13.85
CA GLY A 244 -14.04 -14.22 -13.53
C GLY A 244 -15.04 -15.22 -12.93
N SER A 245 -14.66 -16.48 -12.77
CA SER A 245 -15.45 -17.44 -11.98
C SER A 245 -15.28 -17.17 -10.48
N PHE A 246 -16.11 -17.82 -9.66
CA PHE A 246 -16.05 -17.71 -8.21
C PHE A 246 -15.69 -19.05 -7.58
N GLU A 247 -14.87 -19.00 -6.56
CA GLU A 247 -14.47 -20.12 -5.71
C GLU A 247 -15.25 -20.05 -4.39
N GLU A 248 -15.93 -21.16 -4.03
CA GLU A 248 -16.60 -21.26 -2.73
C GLU A 248 -15.57 -21.30 -1.59
N LEU A 249 -15.85 -20.56 -0.52
CA LEU A 249 -15.03 -20.52 0.67
C LEU A 249 -15.62 -21.41 1.78
N PRO A 250 -14.77 -22.10 2.56
CA PRO A 250 -15.23 -22.90 3.70
C PRO A 250 -15.95 -22.03 4.74
N GLN A 251 -17.18 -22.43 5.08
CA GLN A 251 -17.99 -21.69 6.07
C GLN A 251 -17.76 -22.14 7.51
N SER A 252 -17.04 -23.25 7.71
CA SER A 252 -16.90 -23.90 9.01
C SER A 252 -15.76 -23.39 9.85
N ALA A 253 -14.99 -22.45 9.35
CA ALA A 253 -13.74 -22.26 9.98
C ALA A 253 -13.83 -21.34 11.18
N CYS A 254 -13.81 -20.95 11.99
CA CYS A 254 -13.53 -20.03 13.10
C CYS A 254 -14.72 -19.22 13.60
N ASN A 255 -15.92 -19.81 13.62
CA ASN A 255 -16.99 -19.30 14.46
C ASN A 255 -16.75 -19.65 15.94
N ASP A 256 -15.88 -20.60 16.22
CA ASP A 256 -15.43 -20.88 17.57
C ASP A 256 -14.05 -20.23 17.79
N MET A 257 -14.06 -19.12 18.53
CA MET A 257 -12.82 -18.44 18.94
C MET A 257 -11.88 -19.36 19.73
N ASN A 258 -12.38 -20.48 20.24
CA ASN A 258 -11.58 -21.50 20.94
C ASN A 258 -10.83 -22.43 19.97
N GLU A 259 -11.28 -22.52 18.71
CA GLU A 259 -10.58 -23.29 17.66
C GLU A 259 -9.65 -22.42 16.82
N CYS A 260 -9.78 -21.10 16.88
CA CYS A 260 -8.77 -20.21 16.36
C CYS A 260 -7.52 -20.39 17.22
N VAL A 261 -6.57 -21.16 16.72
CA VAL A 261 -5.22 -21.17 17.27
C VAL A 261 -4.63 -19.80 16.95
N PHE A 262 -4.94 -18.83 17.81
CA PHE A 262 -4.07 -17.68 17.94
C PHE A 262 -2.70 -18.27 18.33
N GLU A 263 -1.66 -18.00 17.59
CA GLU A 263 -0.36 -18.07 18.18
C GLU A 263 -0.49 -17.21 19.44
N LYS A 264 -0.49 -17.83 20.60
CA LYS A 264 -0.06 -17.12 21.78
C LYS A 264 1.31 -16.62 21.38
N MET A 265 1.44 -15.29 21.15
CA MET A 265 2.74 -14.69 21.33
C MET A 265 3.19 -15.28 22.65
N GLU A 266 4.27 -16.07 22.64
CA GLU A 266 4.84 -16.59 23.87
C GLU A 266 4.89 -15.37 24.78
N PRO A 267 4.04 -15.27 25.82
CA PRO A 267 4.16 -14.18 26.76
C PRO A 267 5.59 -14.36 27.26
N GLY A 268 6.40 -13.34 27.08
CA GLY A 268 7.71 -13.37 27.71
C GLY A 268 7.48 -13.91 29.09
N THR A 269 7.91 -15.12 29.36
CA THR A 269 7.67 -16.03 30.48
C THR A 269 6.91 -15.37 31.62
N GLU A 270 5.74 -15.87 31.97
CA GLU A 270 4.78 -15.31 32.96
C GLU A 270 5.40 -14.85 34.31
N GLU A 271 6.68 -15.00 34.49
CA GLU A 271 7.48 -14.58 35.65
C GLU A 271 7.81 -13.07 35.67
N GLY A 272 7.00 -12.23 35.09
CA GLY A 272 7.22 -10.77 35.14
C GLY A 272 5.99 -9.92 34.91
N LEU A 273 4.90 -10.48 34.44
CA LEU A 273 3.69 -9.75 34.15
C LEU A 273 2.70 -9.85 35.32
N THR A 274 2.96 -9.15 36.41
CA THR A 274 1.89 -8.81 37.36
C THR A 274 0.90 -7.91 36.63
N PRO A 275 -0.42 -8.26 36.62
CA PRO A 275 -1.44 -7.37 36.07
C PRO A 275 -1.32 -6.03 36.80
N ALA A 276 -0.93 -4.99 36.07
CA ALA A 276 -0.93 -3.66 36.63
C ALA A 276 -2.39 -3.30 36.98
N VAL A 277 -2.72 -3.32 38.25
CA VAL A 277 -3.97 -2.74 38.71
C VAL A 277 -3.97 -1.28 38.34
N ARG A 278 -4.72 -0.93 37.32
CA ARG A 278 -4.88 0.44 36.89
C ARG A 278 -5.58 1.24 37.94
N SER A 279 -4.85 1.87 38.84
CA SER A 279 -5.41 2.96 39.58
C SER A 279 -5.23 4.23 38.73
N CYS A 280 -6.32 4.74 38.20
CA CYS A 280 -6.39 6.08 37.64
C CYS A 280 -6.30 7.12 38.77
N ALA A 281 -5.29 7.04 39.61
CA ALA A 281 -5.02 8.05 40.62
C ALA A 281 -4.31 9.23 39.95
N ARG A 282 -5.04 10.27 39.63
CA ARG A 282 -4.46 11.60 39.38
C ARG A 282 -3.60 11.95 40.58
N GLY A 283 -2.27 12.06 40.35
CA GLY A 283 -1.36 12.68 41.29
C GLY A 283 -0.36 11.77 42.01
N ALA A 284 -0.15 10.53 41.62
CA ALA A 284 0.98 9.76 42.09
C ALA A 284 2.25 10.24 41.40
N LEU A 285 3.23 10.68 42.16
CA LEU A 285 4.62 10.81 41.75
C LEU A 285 5.03 9.49 41.07
N PHE A 286 5.65 9.59 39.90
CA PHE A 286 6.07 8.45 39.07
C PHE A 286 6.95 7.50 39.90
N ASP A 287 6.36 6.43 40.37
CA ASP A 287 7.09 5.36 41.00
C ASP A 287 7.52 4.41 39.89
N ASN A 288 8.78 4.50 39.55
CA ASN A 288 9.43 3.68 38.53
C ASN A 288 9.60 2.24 39.04
N TYR A 289 8.53 1.45 39.12
CA TYR A 289 8.57 0.05 39.53
C TYR A 289 9.43 -0.86 38.62
N GLY A 290 10.61 -0.40 38.23
CA GLY A 290 11.53 -1.12 37.36
C GLY A 290 11.12 -1.16 35.90
N ARG A 291 10.07 -0.43 35.50
CA ARG A 291 9.62 -0.34 34.11
C ARG A 291 10.64 0.44 33.25
N LYS A 292 10.98 -0.13 32.12
CA LYS A 292 11.80 0.53 31.12
C LYS A 292 11.02 1.71 30.54
N GLN A 293 11.64 2.87 30.42
CA GLN A 293 10.98 4.10 30.00
C GLN A 293 11.20 4.36 28.51
N PHE A 294 10.21 4.94 27.85
CA PHE A 294 10.30 5.26 26.42
C PHE A 294 11.42 6.26 26.11
N ILE A 295 11.74 7.12 27.05
CA ILE A 295 12.88 8.05 26.90
C ILE A 295 14.22 7.31 26.72
N ASP A 296 14.37 6.12 27.29
CA ASP A 296 15.59 5.33 27.13
C ASP A 296 15.74 4.81 25.70
N VAL A 297 14.61 4.56 25.01
CA VAL A 297 14.60 4.22 23.57
C VAL A 297 15.00 5.46 22.75
N ALA A 298 14.40 6.62 23.05
CA ALA A 298 14.68 7.85 22.33
C ALA A 298 16.15 8.29 22.45
N GLU A 299 16.80 8.01 23.58
CA GLU A 299 18.21 8.32 23.85
C GLU A 299 19.17 7.16 23.46
N GLY A 300 18.66 6.07 22.88
CA GLY A 300 19.46 4.95 22.39
C GLY A 300 20.05 4.04 23.48
N ARG A 301 19.56 4.14 24.71
CA ARG A 301 19.98 3.26 25.83
C ARG A 301 19.25 1.93 25.86
N LEU A 302 18.11 1.83 25.19
CA LEU A 302 17.25 0.65 25.12
C LEU A 302 16.80 0.43 23.68
N SER A 303 16.71 -0.81 23.22
CA SER A 303 16.07 -1.11 21.93
C SER A 303 14.56 -0.95 21.99
N LEU A 304 13.92 -0.64 20.86
CA LEU A 304 12.46 -0.58 20.78
C LEU A 304 11.84 -1.94 21.09
N ASP A 305 12.45 -3.03 20.61
CA ASP A 305 11.96 -4.39 20.86
C ASP A 305 11.99 -4.75 22.34
N ASP A 306 13.08 -4.41 23.05
CA ASP A 306 13.17 -4.61 24.50
C ASP A 306 12.19 -3.75 25.29
N PHE A 307 11.84 -2.58 24.75
CA PHE A 307 10.81 -1.74 25.33
C PHE A 307 9.42 -2.35 25.12
N MET A 308 9.12 -2.78 23.89
CA MET A 308 7.83 -3.37 23.51
C MET A 308 7.57 -4.68 24.27
N ALA A 309 8.60 -5.49 24.48
CA ALA A 309 8.49 -6.78 25.18
C ALA A 309 7.97 -6.71 26.63
N GLN A 310 7.96 -5.54 27.24
CA GLN A 310 7.42 -5.35 28.57
C GLN A 310 5.94 -4.92 28.58
N LEU A 311 5.39 -4.52 27.43
CA LEU A 311 4.01 -4.05 27.33
C LEU A 311 3.05 -5.24 27.33
N SER A 312 1.93 -5.10 28.05
CA SER A 312 0.85 -6.07 28.00
C SER A 312 0.05 -5.91 26.68
N ASP A 313 -0.73 -6.94 26.33
CA ASP A 313 -1.66 -6.87 25.20
C ASP A 313 -2.63 -5.70 25.33
N ASP A 314 -3.08 -5.41 26.55
CA ASP A 314 -3.93 -4.26 26.82
C ASP A 314 -3.22 -2.92 26.56
N ASP A 315 -1.93 -2.81 26.91
CA ASP A 315 -1.15 -1.61 26.60
C ASP A 315 -0.96 -1.45 25.08
N LEU A 316 -0.70 -2.54 24.37
CA LEU A 316 -0.58 -2.56 22.91
C LEU A 316 -1.91 -2.19 22.23
N LEU A 317 -3.03 -2.77 22.67
CA LEU A 317 -4.36 -2.42 22.19
C LEU A 317 -4.70 -0.95 22.45
N HIS A 318 -4.32 -0.44 23.62
CA HIS A 318 -4.50 0.97 23.97
C HIS A 318 -3.72 1.89 23.02
N LEU A 319 -2.49 1.54 22.65
CA LEU A 319 -1.69 2.30 21.70
C LEU A 319 -2.30 2.29 20.28
N LEU A 320 -2.88 1.15 19.86
CA LEU A 320 -3.51 0.99 18.55
C LEU A 320 -4.90 1.65 18.46
N GLY A 321 -5.64 1.69 19.58
CA GLY A 321 -7.03 2.15 19.62
C GLY A 321 -7.22 3.66 19.48
N GLY A 322 -6.14 4.42 19.46
CA GLY A 322 -6.19 5.90 19.53
C GLY A 322 -6.66 6.42 20.87
N GLN A 323 -6.47 7.71 21.10
CA GLN A 323 -6.84 8.37 22.34
C GLN A 323 -8.00 9.34 22.11
N PRO A 324 -8.92 9.51 23.08
CA PRO A 324 -9.96 10.52 22.95
C PRO A 324 -9.39 11.88 22.67
N ASN A 325 -10.07 12.64 21.81
CA ASN A 325 -9.72 14.00 21.52
C ASN A 325 -9.78 14.86 22.79
N VAL A 326 -8.72 15.55 23.10
CA VAL A 326 -8.64 16.47 24.23
C VAL A 326 -8.10 17.81 23.75
N GLY A 327 -8.73 18.91 24.21
CA GLY A 327 -8.31 20.25 23.87
C GLY A 327 -8.75 20.69 22.47
N VAL A 328 -7.84 21.25 21.69
CA VAL A 328 -8.12 21.88 20.40
C VAL A 328 -8.04 20.94 19.18
N SER A 329 -7.56 19.74 19.38
CA SER A 329 -7.47 18.73 18.32
C SER A 329 -8.86 18.30 17.85
N ASN A 330 -9.04 17.98 16.57
CA ASN A 330 -10.30 17.52 16.00
C ASN A 330 -10.31 16.04 15.64
N THR A 331 -9.22 15.33 15.90
CA THR A 331 -9.09 13.89 15.71
C THR A 331 -8.59 13.21 16.97
N PHE A 332 -8.68 11.88 17.00
CA PHE A 332 -8.08 11.11 18.09
C PHE A 332 -6.56 11.23 18.08
N GLY A 333 -5.95 11.32 19.26
CA GLY A 333 -4.51 11.21 19.42
C GLY A 333 -4.05 9.76 19.51
N PHE A 334 -2.77 9.57 19.76
CA PHE A 334 -2.17 8.25 19.99
C PHE A 334 -1.08 8.31 21.07
N GLY A 335 -0.62 7.14 21.50
CA GLY A 335 0.32 7.02 22.62
C GLY A 335 -0.42 7.01 23.96
N ASN A 336 0.04 7.85 24.92
CA ASN A 336 -0.54 8.02 26.25
C ASN A 336 -0.46 6.77 27.14
N LEU A 337 0.76 6.25 27.28
CA LEU A 337 1.08 5.28 28.33
C LEU A 337 2.04 5.96 29.34
N PRO A 338 1.50 6.76 30.26
CA PRO A 338 2.31 7.57 31.17
C PRO A 338 3.21 6.75 32.09
N ASP A 339 2.79 5.56 32.47
CA ASP A 339 3.57 4.63 33.28
C ASP A 339 4.88 4.18 32.61
N TYR A 340 4.94 4.23 31.30
CA TYR A 340 6.10 3.89 30.48
C TYR A 340 6.75 5.12 29.84
N GLY A 341 6.29 6.31 30.20
CA GLY A 341 6.80 7.55 29.63
C GLY A 341 6.41 7.78 28.17
N VAL A 342 5.43 7.04 27.63
CA VAL A 342 4.93 7.28 26.26
C VAL A 342 3.99 8.49 26.27
N PRO A 343 4.31 9.55 25.52
CA PRO A 343 3.52 10.78 25.56
C PRO A 343 2.16 10.60 24.88
N SER A 344 1.20 11.43 25.27
CA SER A 344 -0.04 11.62 24.53
C SER A 344 0.20 12.59 23.37
N ILE A 345 0.04 12.11 22.14
CA ILE A 345 0.23 12.90 20.93
C ILE A 345 -1.13 13.23 20.36
N MET A 346 -1.45 14.52 20.28
CA MET A 346 -2.67 14.99 19.63
C MET A 346 -2.45 15.08 18.12
N THR A 347 -3.46 14.70 17.36
CA THR A 347 -3.46 14.81 15.90
C THR A 347 -4.61 15.71 15.43
N ALA A 348 -4.45 16.27 14.26
CA ALA A 348 -5.49 17.06 13.61
C ALA A 348 -5.50 16.77 12.12
N ASP A 349 -6.68 16.86 11.50
CA ASP A 349 -6.81 16.77 10.05
C ASP A 349 -5.98 17.84 9.35
N GLY A 350 -5.39 17.51 8.21
CA GLY A 350 -4.48 18.40 7.55
C GLY A 350 -4.51 18.51 6.02
N PRO A 351 -5.24 17.67 5.24
CA PRO A 351 -5.11 17.70 3.78
C PRO A 351 -5.49 19.04 3.12
N ALA A 352 -6.53 19.68 3.63
CA ALA A 352 -7.00 21.00 3.15
C ALA A 352 -6.66 22.15 4.11
N GLY A 353 -5.73 21.91 5.04
CA GLY A 353 -5.35 22.83 6.10
C GLY A 353 -5.51 22.20 7.48
N LEU A 354 -4.64 22.58 8.42
CA LEU A 354 -4.69 22.09 9.78
C LEU A 354 -6.01 22.46 10.44
N ARG A 355 -6.79 21.46 10.87
CA ARG A 355 -8.04 21.64 11.59
C ARG A 355 -7.80 21.57 13.08
N ILE A 356 -8.02 22.69 13.74
CA ILE A 356 -7.97 22.80 15.21
C ILE A 356 -9.32 23.32 15.66
N SER A 357 -9.88 22.77 16.74
CA SER A 357 -11.13 23.27 17.34
C SER A 357 -10.96 24.72 17.73
N GLY A 358 -11.79 25.60 17.19
CA GLY A 358 -11.68 27.05 17.34
C GLY A 358 -11.36 27.74 16.01
N GLU A 359 -10.55 28.73 15.99
CA GLU A 359 -10.49 29.73 14.92
C GLU A 359 -9.31 29.57 13.93
N CYS A 360 -8.47 28.54 14.04
CA CYS A 360 -7.31 28.42 13.17
C CYS A 360 -7.43 27.30 12.17
N SER A 361 -7.45 27.66 10.90
CA SER A 361 -7.10 26.77 9.78
C SER A 361 -5.83 27.29 9.15
N MET A 362 -4.73 26.54 9.29
CA MET A 362 -3.50 26.79 8.55
C MET A 362 -3.43 25.81 7.39
N ASN A 363 -3.28 26.31 6.18
CA ASN A 363 -3.10 25.46 5.02
C ASN A 363 -1.81 24.65 5.14
N THR A 364 -1.89 23.36 4.89
CA THR A 364 -0.74 22.47 4.81
C THR A 364 -0.47 22.12 3.36
N THR A 365 0.78 21.82 3.02
CA THR A 365 1.11 21.21 1.75
C THR A 365 0.70 19.75 1.78
N ALA A 366 -0.03 19.28 0.77
CA ALA A 366 -0.20 17.84 0.55
C ALA A 366 1.15 17.25 0.12
N TRP A 367 1.53 16.14 0.71
CA TRP A 367 2.76 15.41 0.41
C TRP A 367 2.55 14.41 -0.70
#